data_400b799c55408ac7d4abfd057e599da4
#
_entry.id   400b799c55408ac7d4abfd057e599da4
#
_cell.length_a   1.000
_cell.length_b   1.000
_cell.length_c   1.000
_cell.angle_alpha   90.00
_cell.angle_beta   90.00
_cell.angle_gamma   90.00
#
_symmetry.space_group_name_H-M   'P 1'
#
loop_
_entity.id
_entity.type
_entity.pdbx_description
1 polymer ?
#
loop_
_entity_poly.entity_id
_entity_poly.type
_entity_poly.pdbx_seq_one_letter_code
_entity_poly.pdbx_strand_id
1 'polypeptide(L)'
;MKRSDFILGLLVGALAATALFAFIGRKQLGEAGEASVLGRDLKIAHSLPTSHPVHRGIERFAQRLKELSGGQISCAIFPSGQLGSETEYLEKLQSGTLDIAKTSAAPVANFVPRMKLFSLPYLFRDREHYWQVLDGAIGQQLLAKLSDRGSGKPSGFRGLCFYDAGSRNFYSVQPIEEPSDLRGRVIRVMEDPVAIDMMGKFQAIAKPMASGEIYSALQRGNINGAENNPPTFVTQRHYEVCKHFTFDHHSRIPDVLQISSMLWDRLGEQEQSWVLTAARESSRYQRQLWQQESDASVAEMQKHGVTIHRPDPQAFEAVAGRAGEALLDDEVKALRDRIKSLPRT
;
A
#
# COMPACT_ATOMS: atom_id res chain seq x y z
N MET A 1 47.73 -43.79 46.72
CA MET A 1 46.44 -43.19 46.24
C MET A 1 45.39 -44.26 46.42
N LYS A 2 44.38 -43.97 47.25
CA LYS A 2 43.28 -44.90 47.52
C LYS A 2 42.37 -44.97 46.29
N ARG A 3 41.87 -46.15 45.92
CA ARG A 3 40.92 -46.35 44.79
C ARG A 3 39.72 -45.42 44.81
N SER A 4 39.32 -44.95 46.02
CA SER A 4 38.25 -43.98 46.21
C SER A 4 38.53 -42.61 45.60
N ASP A 5 39.79 -42.12 45.63
CA ASP A 5 40.15 -40.79 45.15
C ASP A 5 40.19 -40.72 43.63
N PHE A 6 40.50 -41.85 42.96
CA PHE A 6 40.47 -41.97 41.53
C PHE A 6 39.03 -41.99 40.96
N ILE A 7 38.10 -42.70 41.64
CA ILE A 7 36.68 -42.76 41.27
C ILE A 7 36.01 -41.37 41.47
N LEU A 8 36.34 -40.65 42.56
CA LEU A 8 35.80 -39.34 42.82
C LEU A 8 36.27 -38.32 41.79
N GLY A 9 37.54 -38.35 41.37
CA GLY A 9 38.10 -37.51 40.31
C GLY A 9 37.43 -37.75 38.93
N LEU A 10 37.12 -39.01 38.61
CA LEU A 10 36.43 -39.38 37.37
C LEU A 10 34.97 -38.92 37.35
N LEU A 11 34.25 -38.97 38.48
CA LEU A 11 32.87 -38.49 38.60
C LEU A 11 32.78 -36.97 38.53
N VAL A 12 33.73 -36.24 39.16
CA VAL A 12 33.77 -34.76 39.10
C VAL A 12 34.14 -34.30 37.68
N GLY A 13 35.06 -34.98 37.00
CA GLY A 13 35.42 -34.69 35.60
C GLY A 13 34.24 -34.92 34.63
N ALA A 14 33.48 -36.01 34.82
CA ALA A 14 32.31 -36.30 34.01
C ALA A 14 31.16 -35.27 34.21
N LEU A 15 30.94 -34.84 35.46
CA LEU A 15 29.96 -33.80 35.78
C LEU A 15 30.34 -32.42 35.22
N ALA A 16 31.64 -32.06 35.27
CA ALA A 16 32.14 -30.84 34.68
C ALA A 16 32.04 -30.81 33.15
N ALA A 17 32.33 -31.97 32.50
CA ALA A 17 32.19 -32.11 31.05
C ALA A 17 30.72 -32.06 30.61
N THR A 18 29.81 -32.70 31.33
CA THR A 18 28.36 -32.61 31.04
C THR A 18 27.80 -31.22 31.25
N ALA A 19 28.24 -30.49 32.29
CA ALA A 19 27.83 -29.09 32.52
C ALA A 19 28.37 -28.15 31.41
N LEU A 20 29.62 -28.38 30.97
CA LEU A 20 30.21 -27.61 29.87
C LEU A 20 29.49 -27.88 28.52
N PHE A 21 29.20 -29.17 28.23
CA PHE A 21 28.42 -29.54 27.05
C PHE A 21 27.01 -29.03 27.08
N ALA A 22 26.32 -29.03 28.24
CA ALA A 22 25.00 -28.45 28.41
C ALA A 22 25.03 -26.91 28.25
N PHE A 23 26.06 -26.24 28.72
CA PHE A 23 26.24 -24.80 28.57
C PHE A 23 26.55 -24.40 27.14
N ILE A 24 27.44 -25.12 26.44
CA ILE A 24 27.76 -24.92 25.03
C ILE A 24 26.55 -25.25 24.16
N GLY A 25 25.87 -26.39 24.43
CA GLY A 25 24.65 -26.77 23.72
C GLY A 25 23.51 -25.77 23.92
N ARG A 26 23.37 -25.17 25.12
CA ARG A 26 22.37 -24.16 25.40
C ARG A 26 22.68 -22.82 24.71
N LYS A 27 23.97 -22.48 24.58
CA LYS A 27 24.40 -21.30 23.83
C LYS A 27 24.22 -21.50 22.32
N GLN A 28 24.51 -22.69 21.77
CA GLN A 28 24.24 -23.00 20.36
C GLN A 28 22.76 -23.18 20.05
N LEU A 29 21.94 -23.67 20.98
CA LEU A 29 20.47 -23.76 20.82
C LEU A 29 19.79 -22.42 21.01
N GLY A 30 20.37 -21.48 21.77
CA GLY A 30 19.90 -20.09 21.85
C GLY A 30 20.18 -19.28 20.59
N GLU A 31 21.26 -19.60 19.86
CA GLU A 31 21.62 -18.97 18.58
C GLU A 31 20.97 -19.65 17.36
N ALA A 32 20.41 -20.85 17.50
CA ALA A 32 19.74 -21.58 16.42
C ALA A 32 18.24 -21.19 16.23
N GLY A 33 17.74 -20.23 17.01
CA GLY A 33 16.32 -19.79 16.96
C GLY A 33 16.02 -18.60 16.06
N GLU A 34 17.01 -17.82 15.65
CA GLU A 34 16.86 -16.71 14.72
C GLU A 34 17.50 -17.08 13.37
N ALA A 35 16.70 -17.62 12.46
CA ALA A 35 17.09 -17.66 11.06
C ALA A 35 17.19 -16.20 10.59
N SER A 36 18.38 -15.61 10.75
CA SER A 36 18.70 -14.26 10.29
C SER A 36 18.24 -14.09 8.85
N VAL A 37 17.55 -12.97 8.57
CA VAL A 37 17.17 -12.57 7.22
C VAL A 37 18.38 -12.10 6.42
N LEU A 38 19.53 -11.97 7.08
CA LEU A 38 20.80 -11.55 6.48
C LEU A 38 21.23 -12.51 5.36
N GLY A 39 21.58 -11.94 4.20
CA GLY A 39 21.96 -12.70 3.00
C GLY A 39 20.77 -13.13 2.13
N ARG A 40 19.56 -12.57 2.32
CA ARG A 40 18.37 -12.84 1.50
C ARG A 40 18.04 -11.68 0.58
N ASP A 41 17.55 -12.02 -0.63
CA ASP A 41 16.89 -11.08 -1.52
C ASP A 41 15.40 -11.03 -1.18
N LEU A 42 14.94 -9.95 -0.57
CA LEU A 42 13.53 -9.73 -0.27
C LEU A 42 12.75 -9.44 -1.56
N LYS A 43 11.62 -10.09 -1.74
CA LYS A 43 10.73 -9.88 -2.89
C LYS A 43 9.78 -8.74 -2.61
N ILE A 44 9.79 -7.73 -3.49
CA ILE A 44 8.86 -6.59 -3.44
C ILE A 44 7.99 -6.62 -4.70
N ALA A 45 6.66 -6.63 -4.55
CA ALA A 45 5.73 -6.61 -5.68
C ALA A 45 4.89 -5.33 -5.71
N HIS A 46 4.56 -4.87 -6.93
CA HIS A 46 3.58 -3.81 -7.18
C HIS A 46 3.00 -3.88 -8.59
N SER A 47 1.84 -3.25 -8.80
CA SER A 47 1.07 -3.30 -10.05
C SER A 47 1.45 -2.23 -11.08
N LEU A 48 2.32 -1.27 -10.73
CA LEU A 48 2.66 -0.11 -11.55
C LEU A 48 3.88 -0.37 -12.43
N PRO A 49 4.01 0.27 -13.61
CA PRO A 49 5.20 0.15 -14.46
C PRO A 49 6.43 0.84 -13.86
N THR A 50 7.61 0.51 -14.37
CA THR A 50 8.89 1.06 -13.87
C THR A 50 9.03 2.57 -14.07
N SER A 51 8.31 3.16 -15.02
CA SER A 51 8.27 4.60 -15.24
C SER A 51 7.46 5.37 -14.20
N HIS A 52 6.66 4.68 -13.37
CA HIS A 52 5.80 5.33 -12.40
C HIS A 52 6.56 5.85 -11.18
N PRO A 53 6.25 7.07 -10.63
CA PRO A 53 6.98 7.65 -9.49
C PRO A 53 6.96 6.78 -8.22
N VAL A 54 5.96 5.93 -8.04
CA VAL A 54 5.91 4.97 -6.92
C VAL A 54 6.97 3.88 -7.09
N HIS A 55 7.25 3.40 -8.31
CA HIS A 55 8.34 2.44 -8.54
C HIS A 55 9.68 3.03 -8.10
N ARG A 56 9.96 4.27 -8.48
CA ARG A 56 11.18 4.99 -8.05
C ARG A 56 11.27 5.15 -6.53
N GLY A 57 10.12 5.33 -5.86
CA GLY A 57 10.04 5.29 -4.40
C GLY A 57 10.44 3.93 -3.82
N ILE A 58 9.96 2.83 -4.44
CA ILE A 58 10.30 1.46 -4.04
C ILE A 58 11.80 1.15 -4.31
N GLU A 59 12.35 1.60 -5.43
CA GLU A 59 13.79 1.50 -5.69
C GLU A 59 14.61 2.23 -4.61
N ARG A 60 14.16 3.44 -4.21
CA ARG A 60 14.81 4.17 -3.10
C ARG A 60 14.73 3.41 -1.78
N PHE A 61 13.60 2.75 -1.49
CA PHE A 61 13.47 1.87 -0.33
C PHE A 61 14.49 0.73 -0.38
N ALA A 62 14.55 0.01 -1.50
CA ALA A 62 15.46 -1.12 -1.69
C ALA A 62 16.93 -0.70 -1.57
N GLN A 63 17.31 0.39 -2.23
CA GLN A 63 18.65 0.96 -2.15
C GLN A 63 19.00 1.33 -0.70
N ARG A 64 18.10 2.04 -0.02
CA ARG A 64 18.38 2.51 1.34
C ARG A 64 18.47 1.39 2.35
N LEU A 65 17.64 0.36 2.21
CA LEU A 65 17.70 -0.84 3.04
C LEU A 65 19.04 -1.58 2.86
N LYS A 66 19.51 -1.70 1.61
CA LYS A 66 20.83 -2.28 1.30
C LYS A 66 21.96 -1.48 1.93
N GLU A 67 21.91 -0.14 1.85
CA GLU A 67 22.92 0.74 2.48
C GLU A 67 22.94 0.59 4.00
N LEU A 68 21.77 0.66 4.67
CA LEU A 68 21.63 0.57 6.12
C LEU A 68 22.08 -0.79 6.67
N SER A 69 21.85 -1.87 5.93
CA SER A 69 22.24 -3.22 6.30
C SER A 69 23.70 -3.56 5.92
N GLY A 70 24.48 -2.63 5.37
CA GLY A 70 25.83 -2.92 4.87
C GLY A 70 25.84 -3.95 3.74
N GLY A 71 24.77 -4.04 2.95
CA GLY A 71 24.62 -5.00 1.84
C GLY A 71 24.07 -6.36 2.26
N GLN A 72 23.77 -6.59 3.52
CA GLN A 72 23.29 -7.87 4.04
C GLN A 72 21.84 -8.17 3.65
N ILE A 73 21.03 -7.13 3.37
CA ILE A 73 19.66 -7.26 2.87
C ILE A 73 19.59 -6.58 1.52
N SER A 74 19.19 -7.33 0.49
CA SER A 74 18.89 -6.82 -0.85
C SER A 74 17.42 -7.07 -1.20
N CYS A 75 16.92 -6.42 -2.25
CA CYS A 75 15.54 -6.54 -2.69
C CYS A 75 15.46 -6.81 -4.19
N ALA A 76 14.66 -7.79 -4.58
CA ALA A 76 14.22 -8.02 -5.94
C ALA A 76 12.83 -7.40 -6.13
N ILE A 77 12.70 -6.43 -7.06
CA ILE A 77 11.45 -5.72 -7.32
C ILE A 77 10.74 -6.34 -8.53
N PHE A 78 9.45 -6.67 -8.36
CA PHE A 78 8.55 -7.24 -9.38
C PHE A 78 7.46 -6.23 -9.71
N PRO A 79 7.66 -5.37 -10.75
CA PRO A 79 6.72 -4.34 -11.16
C PRO A 79 5.61 -4.89 -12.05
N SER A 80 4.68 -4.02 -12.48
CA SER A 80 3.70 -4.26 -13.55
C SER A 80 2.82 -5.50 -13.35
N GLY A 81 2.53 -5.88 -12.12
CA GLY A 81 1.66 -7.02 -11.86
C GLY A 81 2.31 -8.39 -12.10
N GLN A 82 3.64 -8.50 -12.21
CA GLN A 82 4.34 -9.76 -12.49
C GLN A 82 4.01 -10.89 -11.50
N LEU A 83 3.69 -10.56 -10.26
CA LEU A 83 3.31 -11.54 -9.25
C LEU A 83 1.80 -11.57 -8.95
N GLY A 84 0.96 -10.94 -9.80
CA GLY A 84 -0.50 -10.94 -9.70
C GLY A 84 -1.11 -9.56 -9.44
N SER A 85 -2.35 -9.55 -8.97
CA SER A 85 -3.12 -8.37 -8.57
C SER A 85 -2.75 -7.88 -7.17
N GLU A 86 -3.21 -6.68 -6.78
CA GLU A 86 -2.99 -6.16 -5.42
C GLU A 86 -3.66 -7.02 -4.35
N THR A 87 -4.82 -7.61 -4.61
CA THR A 87 -5.49 -8.58 -3.72
C THR A 87 -4.64 -9.83 -3.52
N GLU A 88 -4.10 -10.40 -4.62
CA GLU A 88 -3.20 -11.56 -4.54
C GLU A 88 -1.89 -11.24 -3.80
N TYR A 89 -1.40 -10.00 -3.87
CA TYR A 89 -0.23 -9.60 -3.07
C TYR A 89 -0.53 -9.66 -1.58
N LEU A 90 -1.70 -9.19 -1.14
CA LEU A 90 -2.11 -9.25 0.26
C LEU A 90 -2.22 -10.70 0.75
N GLU A 91 -2.79 -11.59 -0.06
CA GLU A 91 -2.83 -13.03 0.23
C GLU A 91 -1.43 -13.66 0.33
N LYS A 92 -0.53 -13.26 -0.58
CA LYS A 92 0.87 -13.71 -0.57
C LYS A 92 1.67 -13.17 0.61
N LEU A 93 1.40 -11.95 1.09
CA LEU A 93 1.95 -11.43 2.33
C LEU A 93 1.47 -12.25 3.54
N GLN A 94 0.17 -12.61 3.57
CA GLN A 94 -0.41 -13.44 4.64
C GLN A 94 0.24 -14.83 4.71
N SER A 95 0.46 -15.45 3.55
CA SER A 95 1.09 -16.79 3.45
C SER A 95 2.62 -16.76 3.58
N GLY A 96 3.25 -15.57 3.61
CA GLY A 96 4.71 -15.41 3.64
C GLY A 96 5.43 -15.81 2.35
N THR A 97 4.70 -15.98 1.22
CA THR A 97 5.29 -16.27 -0.10
C THR A 97 5.79 -15.02 -0.81
N LEU A 98 5.35 -13.84 -0.36
CA LEU A 98 5.84 -12.51 -0.72
C LEU A 98 6.30 -11.79 0.55
N ASP A 99 7.43 -11.10 0.48
CA ASP A 99 8.03 -10.41 1.62
C ASP A 99 7.43 -9.02 1.83
N ILE A 100 7.36 -8.23 0.75
CA ILE A 100 6.89 -6.84 0.77
C ILE A 100 5.98 -6.59 -0.44
N ALA A 101 4.95 -5.79 -0.26
CA ALA A 101 4.11 -5.33 -1.36
C ALA A 101 3.77 -3.85 -1.23
N LYS A 102 3.62 -3.17 -2.37
CA LYS A 102 2.90 -1.91 -2.46
C LYS A 102 1.51 -2.19 -3.01
N THR A 103 0.49 -1.79 -2.28
CA THR A 103 -0.89 -1.80 -2.74
C THR A 103 -1.57 -0.46 -2.47
N SER A 104 -2.66 -0.17 -3.18
CA SER A 104 -3.58 0.89 -2.76
C SER A 104 -4.25 0.52 -1.43
N ALA A 105 -4.62 1.51 -0.61
CA ALA A 105 -5.36 1.27 0.63
C ALA A 105 -6.76 0.68 0.38
N ALA A 106 -7.33 0.85 -0.81
CA ALA A 106 -8.66 0.37 -1.15
C ALA A 106 -8.80 -1.17 -1.08
N PRO A 107 -8.02 -1.99 -1.79
CA PRO A 107 -8.10 -3.45 -1.65
C PRO A 107 -7.69 -3.92 -0.24
N VAL A 108 -6.85 -3.18 0.50
CA VAL A 108 -6.53 -3.51 1.90
C VAL A 108 -7.78 -3.51 2.78
N ALA A 109 -8.79 -2.69 2.46
CA ALA A 109 -10.04 -2.61 3.20
C ALA A 109 -10.82 -3.94 3.26
N ASN A 110 -10.61 -4.84 2.30
CA ASN A 110 -11.19 -6.18 2.29
C ASN A 110 -10.55 -7.10 3.35
N PHE A 111 -9.32 -6.80 3.76
CA PHE A 111 -8.57 -7.53 4.79
C PHE A 111 -8.60 -6.83 6.15
N VAL A 112 -8.54 -5.50 6.16
CA VAL A 112 -8.52 -4.65 7.34
C VAL A 112 -9.60 -3.58 7.18
N PRO A 113 -10.84 -3.82 7.66
CA PRO A 113 -12.02 -3.01 7.35
C PRO A 113 -11.90 -1.51 7.62
N ARG A 114 -11.10 -1.11 8.62
CA ARG A 114 -10.87 0.33 8.94
C ARG A 114 -10.21 1.11 7.81
N MET A 115 -9.54 0.44 6.86
CA MET A 115 -8.93 1.07 5.69
C MET A 115 -9.95 1.61 4.69
N LYS A 116 -11.24 1.23 4.78
CA LYS A 116 -12.36 1.84 4.03
C LYS A 116 -12.42 3.34 4.21
N LEU A 117 -11.89 3.85 5.34
CA LEU A 117 -11.81 5.28 5.61
C LEU A 117 -11.18 6.05 4.44
N PHE A 118 -10.10 5.54 3.86
CA PHE A 118 -9.38 6.21 2.78
C PHE A 118 -10.13 6.22 1.44
N SER A 119 -11.09 5.33 1.27
CA SER A 119 -11.92 5.27 0.06
C SER A 119 -13.10 6.23 0.08
N LEU A 120 -13.40 6.85 1.23
CA LEU A 120 -14.50 7.81 1.34
C LEU A 120 -14.28 8.99 0.41
N PRO A 121 -15.24 9.32 -0.46
CA PRO A 121 -15.11 10.46 -1.33
C PRO A 121 -15.08 11.76 -0.53
N TYR A 122 -14.27 12.71 -1.01
CA TYR A 122 -14.13 14.06 -0.43
C TYR A 122 -13.78 14.08 1.07
N LEU A 123 -13.11 13.02 1.57
CA LEU A 123 -12.63 12.95 2.94
C LEU A 123 -11.58 14.02 3.24
N PHE A 124 -10.69 14.25 2.29
CA PHE A 124 -9.59 15.21 2.41
C PHE A 124 -9.87 16.46 1.60
N ARG A 125 -9.73 17.63 2.21
CA ARG A 125 -9.96 18.94 1.58
C ARG A 125 -9.00 19.20 0.42
N ASP A 126 -7.72 18.88 0.64
CA ASP A 126 -6.61 19.13 -0.28
C ASP A 126 -5.43 18.19 0.03
N ARG A 127 -4.31 18.38 -0.67
CA ARG A 127 -3.10 17.57 -0.49
C ARG A 127 -2.40 17.85 0.86
N GLU A 128 -2.49 19.06 1.35
CA GLU A 128 -1.88 19.44 2.63
C GLU A 128 -2.61 18.77 3.80
N HIS A 129 -3.94 18.85 3.82
CA HIS A 129 -4.76 18.14 4.79
C HIS A 129 -4.56 16.62 4.73
N TYR A 130 -4.46 16.06 3.52
CA TYR A 130 -4.17 14.62 3.33
C TYR A 130 -2.86 14.22 4.04
N TRP A 131 -1.77 14.98 3.84
CA TRP A 131 -0.50 14.67 4.48
C TRP A 131 -0.46 15.02 5.96
N GLN A 132 -1.17 16.04 6.40
CA GLN A 132 -1.37 16.32 7.82
C GLN A 132 -1.98 15.11 8.56
N VAL A 133 -2.94 14.43 7.92
CA VAL A 133 -3.55 13.21 8.47
C VAL A 133 -2.58 12.04 8.43
N LEU A 134 -1.94 11.77 7.29
CA LEU A 134 -1.10 10.58 7.10
C LEU A 134 0.20 10.62 7.92
N ASP A 135 0.81 11.78 8.06
CA ASP A 135 2.01 11.98 8.89
C ASP A 135 1.66 12.12 10.38
N GLY A 136 0.43 12.50 10.68
CA GLY A 136 -0.07 12.71 12.03
C GLY A 136 -0.45 11.42 12.78
N ALA A 137 -0.97 11.61 13.99
CA ALA A 137 -1.33 10.50 14.87
C ALA A 137 -2.36 9.53 14.27
N ILE A 138 -3.28 10.02 13.42
CA ILE A 138 -4.31 9.19 12.77
C ILE A 138 -3.63 8.23 11.77
N GLY A 139 -2.77 8.74 10.91
CA GLY A 139 -2.07 7.91 9.91
C GLY A 139 -1.14 6.89 10.56
N GLN A 140 -0.38 7.31 11.59
CA GLN A 140 0.48 6.40 12.35
C GLN A 140 -0.34 5.30 13.05
N GLN A 141 -1.48 5.65 13.63
CA GLN A 141 -2.40 4.66 14.23
C GLN A 141 -2.92 3.66 13.19
N LEU A 142 -3.28 4.14 11.99
CA LEU A 142 -3.78 3.27 10.91
C LEU A 142 -2.70 2.33 10.38
N LEU A 143 -1.45 2.80 10.20
CA LEU A 143 -0.33 1.94 9.82
C LEU A 143 -0.05 0.87 10.88
N ALA A 144 0.00 1.25 12.15
CA ALA A 144 0.22 0.31 13.24
C ALA A 144 -0.88 -0.75 13.33
N LYS A 145 -2.13 -0.34 13.10
CA LYS A 145 -3.30 -1.23 13.14
C LYS A 145 -3.50 -2.08 11.88
N LEU A 146 -2.66 -1.95 10.86
CA LEU A 146 -2.72 -2.83 9.68
C LEU A 146 -2.45 -4.29 10.02
N SER A 147 -1.74 -4.58 11.09
CA SER A 147 -1.53 -5.96 11.57
C SER A 147 -2.76 -6.61 12.22
N ASP A 148 -3.84 -5.85 12.44
CA ASP A 148 -5.07 -6.31 13.08
C ASP A 148 -6.27 -6.12 12.14
N ARG A 149 -6.95 -7.22 11.82
CA ARG A 149 -8.19 -7.24 11.01
C ARG A 149 -9.41 -6.69 11.75
N GLY A 150 -9.30 -6.45 13.04
CA GLY A 150 -10.35 -6.15 13.99
C GLY A 150 -10.53 -7.28 15.00
N SER A 151 -10.92 -6.92 16.22
CA SER A 151 -11.13 -7.87 17.34
C SER A 151 -9.91 -8.73 17.67
N GLY A 152 -8.68 -8.20 17.46
CA GLY A 152 -7.42 -8.87 17.76
C GLY A 152 -7.06 -10.01 16.81
N LYS A 153 -7.71 -10.12 15.65
CA LYS A 153 -7.38 -11.13 14.64
C LYS A 153 -6.22 -10.63 13.75
N PRO A 154 -5.13 -11.40 13.59
CA PRO A 154 -4.01 -10.95 12.77
C PRO A 154 -4.41 -10.83 11.29
N SER A 155 -3.91 -9.78 10.63
CA SER A 155 -4.08 -9.60 9.19
C SER A 155 -3.09 -10.41 8.37
N GLY A 156 -1.93 -10.75 8.95
CA GLY A 156 -0.82 -11.42 8.28
C GLY A 156 0.20 -10.46 7.63
N PHE A 157 -0.01 -9.16 7.72
CA PHE A 157 0.92 -8.14 7.22
C PHE A 157 0.93 -6.89 8.10
N ARG A 158 1.95 -6.04 7.94
CA ARG A 158 2.15 -4.78 8.68
C ARG A 158 2.38 -3.64 7.71
N GLY A 159 1.90 -2.43 8.05
CA GLY A 159 2.17 -1.20 7.31
C GLY A 159 3.55 -0.64 7.64
N LEU A 160 4.29 -0.22 6.62
CA LEU A 160 5.61 0.42 6.76
C LEU A 160 5.53 1.93 6.55
N CYS A 161 4.90 2.37 5.46
CA CYS A 161 4.69 3.78 5.17
C CYS A 161 3.56 3.98 4.15
N PHE A 162 3.10 5.22 4.02
CA PHE A 162 2.25 5.65 2.92
C PHE A 162 3.10 6.28 1.80
N TYR A 163 2.68 6.04 0.54
CA TYR A 163 3.13 6.77 -0.63
C TYR A 163 2.01 7.68 -1.15
N ASP A 164 2.40 8.79 -1.77
CA ASP A 164 1.46 9.69 -2.44
C ASP A 164 0.89 9.02 -3.69
N ALA A 165 -0.42 9.03 -3.81
CA ALA A 165 -1.13 8.59 -5.00
C ALA A 165 -2.03 9.72 -5.56
N GLY A 166 -1.87 10.94 -5.06
CA GLY A 166 -2.61 12.13 -5.49
C GLY A 166 -4.11 12.03 -5.28
N SER A 167 -4.87 12.71 -6.14
CA SER A 167 -6.32 12.57 -6.21
C SER A 167 -6.71 11.66 -7.36
N ARG A 168 -7.80 10.93 -7.14
CA ARG A 168 -8.44 10.13 -8.18
C ARG A 168 -9.47 10.96 -8.91
N ASN A 169 -9.56 10.76 -10.22
CA ASN A 169 -10.31 11.57 -11.16
C ASN A 169 -10.85 10.65 -12.24
N PHE A 170 -11.98 10.98 -12.85
CA PHE A 170 -12.52 10.18 -13.94
C PHE A 170 -11.74 10.38 -15.24
N TYR A 171 -11.65 9.33 -16.04
CA TYR A 171 -11.25 9.38 -17.44
C TYR A 171 -12.07 8.40 -18.27
N SER A 172 -12.36 8.77 -19.52
CA SER A 172 -13.37 8.06 -20.29
C SER A 172 -13.22 8.27 -21.81
N VAL A 173 -13.92 7.44 -22.56
CA VAL A 173 -13.98 7.55 -24.03
C VAL A 173 -14.87 8.71 -24.49
N GLN A 174 -15.80 9.19 -23.65
CA GLN A 174 -16.68 10.33 -23.89
C GLN A 174 -16.54 11.32 -22.74
N PRO A 175 -16.80 12.63 -22.95
CA PRO A 175 -16.63 13.63 -21.91
C PRO A 175 -17.49 13.33 -20.67
N ILE A 176 -16.94 13.67 -19.48
CA ILE A 176 -17.64 13.74 -18.21
C ILE A 176 -17.44 15.18 -17.71
N GLU A 177 -18.44 16.02 -17.82
CA GLU A 177 -18.40 17.43 -17.43
C GLU A 177 -19.31 17.71 -16.23
N GLU A 178 -20.32 16.86 -16.02
CA GLU A 178 -21.23 16.90 -14.88
C GLU A 178 -21.53 15.49 -14.34
N PRO A 179 -22.04 15.35 -13.11
CA PRO A 179 -22.35 14.04 -12.51
C PRO A 179 -23.31 13.18 -13.33
N SER A 180 -24.26 13.80 -14.03
CA SER A 180 -25.26 13.12 -14.86
C SER A 180 -24.66 12.40 -16.06
N ASP A 181 -23.49 12.80 -16.55
CA ASP A 181 -22.75 12.15 -17.64
C ASP A 181 -22.29 10.75 -17.30
N LEU A 182 -22.22 10.40 -16.01
CA LEU A 182 -21.86 9.06 -15.55
C LEU A 182 -23.01 8.05 -15.64
N ARG A 183 -24.27 8.53 -15.77
CA ARG A 183 -25.45 7.67 -15.76
C ARG A 183 -25.39 6.59 -16.82
N GLY A 184 -25.54 5.34 -16.38
CA GLY A 184 -25.55 4.14 -17.27
C GLY A 184 -24.19 3.78 -17.85
N ARG A 185 -23.14 4.56 -17.62
CA ARG A 185 -21.78 4.20 -18.07
C ARG A 185 -21.19 3.09 -17.22
N VAL A 186 -20.45 2.19 -17.86
CA VAL A 186 -19.68 1.15 -17.19
C VAL A 186 -18.31 1.72 -16.82
N ILE A 187 -18.10 2.00 -15.55
CA ILE A 187 -16.86 2.58 -15.03
C ILE A 187 -16.10 1.53 -14.23
N ARG A 188 -14.83 1.33 -14.61
CA ARG A 188 -13.95 0.49 -13.80
C ARG A 188 -13.65 1.17 -12.48
N VAL A 189 -13.74 0.41 -11.41
CA VAL A 189 -13.30 0.78 -10.07
C VAL A 189 -12.33 -0.25 -9.52
N MET A 190 -11.64 0.06 -8.42
CA MET A 190 -10.91 -0.94 -7.64
C MET A 190 -11.89 -1.92 -6.99
N GLU A 191 -11.38 -3.06 -6.50
CA GLU A 191 -12.15 -4.04 -5.70
C GLU A 191 -12.44 -3.47 -4.30
N ASP A 192 -13.30 -2.46 -4.26
CA ASP A 192 -13.60 -1.64 -3.10
C ASP A 192 -15.09 -1.36 -2.99
N PRO A 193 -15.75 -1.80 -1.91
CA PRO A 193 -17.17 -1.59 -1.71
C PRO A 193 -17.58 -0.10 -1.68
N VAL A 194 -16.72 0.80 -1.21
CA VAL A 194 -17.00 2.25 -1.20
C VAL A 194 -17.04 2.81 -2.61
N ALA A 195 -16.09 2.41 -3.46
CA ALA A 195 -16.06 2.83 -4.86
C ALA A 195 -17.27 2.28 -5.64
N ILE A 196 -17.72 1.06 -5.33
CA ILE A 196 -18.95 0.50 -5.91
C ILE A 196 -20.18 1.31 -5.51
N ASP A 197 -20.32 1.66 -4.21
CA ASP A 197 -21.43 2.48 -3.73
C ASP A 197 -21.39 3.89 -4.36
N MET A 198 -20.19 4.48 -4.50
CA MET A 198 -20.00 5.77 -5.16
C MET A 198 -20.52 5.75 -6.61
N MET A 199 -20.20 4.72 -7.38
CA MET A 199 -20.73 4.57 -8.75
C MET A 199 -22.27 4.46 -8.73
N GLY A 200 -22.84 3.76 -7.76
CA GLY A 200 -24.29 3.68 -7.57
C GLY A 200 -24.95 5.05 -7.35
N LYS A 201 -24.29 5.97 -6.59
CA LYS A 201 -24.79 7.35 -6.41
C LYS A 201 -24.82 8.13 -7.73
N PHE A 202 -23.83 7.92 -8.60
CA PHE A 202 -23.81 8.49 -9.95
C PHE A 202 -24.74 7.78 -10.95
N GLN A 203 -25.45 6.73 -10.53
CA GLN A 203 -26.24 5.86 -11.42
C GLN A 203 -25.40 5.22 -12.54
N ALA A 204 -24.10 5.07 -12.30
CA ALA A 204 -23.14 4.38 -13.14
C ALA A 204 -23.09 2.88 -12.78
N ILE A 205 -22.58 2.06 -13.69
CA ILE A 205 -22.36 0.63 -13.47
C ILE A 205 -20.90 0.44 -13.05
N ALA A 206 -20.69 0.10 -11.78
CA ALA A 206 -19.36 -0.23 -11.28
C ALA A 206 -18.88 -1.56 -11.84
N LYS A 207 -17.64 -1.60 -12.34
CA LYS A 207 -16.97 -2.84 -12.76
C LYS A 207 -15.65 -3.00 -12.04
N PRO A 208 -15.63 -3.69 -10.89
CA PRO A 208 -14.40 -3.99 -10.17
C PRO A 208 -13.48 -4.86 -11.02
N MET A 209 -12.20 -4.47 -11.15
CA MET A 209 -11.17 -5.27 -11.82
C MET A 209 -9.76 -4.82 -11.46
N ALA A 210 -8.79 -5.72 -11.62
CA ALA A 210 -7.38 -5.43 -11.39
C ALA A 210 -6.84 -4.36 -12.36
N SER A 211 -5.79 -3.62 -11.92
CA SER A 211 -5.23 -2.52 -12.70
C SER A 211 -4.69 -2.94 -14.06
N GLY A 212 -4.05 -4.11 -14.16
CA GLY A 212 -3.49 -4.63 -15.42
C GLY A 212 -4.52 -4.97 -16.51
N GLU A 213 -5.81 -5.04 -16.17
CA GLU A 213 -6.89 -5.40 -17.11
C GLU A 213 -7.53 -4.18 -17.76
N ILE A 214 -7.31 -2.96 -17.20
CA ILE A 214 -8.04 -1.74 -17.56
C ILE A 214 -7.83 -1.39 -19.05
N TYR A 215 -6.57 -1.34 -19.50
CA TYR A 215 -6.26 -0.97 -20.89
C TYR A 215 -7.02 -1.83 -21.90
N SER A 216 -6.93 -3.13 -21.75
CA SER A 216 -7.60 -4.07 -22.65
C SER A 216 -9.13 -4.05 -22.54
N ALA A 217 -9.67 -3.76 -21.35
CA ALA A 217 -11.12 -3.60 -21.14
C ALA A 217 -11.65 -2.32 -21.82
N LEU A 218 -10.91 -1.21 -21.73
CA LEU A 218 -11.18 0.03 -22.46
C LEU A 218 -11.12 -0.19 -23.97
N GLN A 219 -10.05 -0.81 -24.45
CA GLN A 219 -9.83 -1.05 -25.88
C GLN A 219 -10.94 -1.91 -26.50
N ARG A 220 -11.44 -2.91 -25.76
CA ARG A 220 -12.56 -3.77 -26.22
C ARG A 220 -13.94 -3.15 -26.00
N GLY A 221 -14.05 -1.97 -25.39
CA GLY A 221 -15.31 -1.33 -25.06
C GLY A 221 -16.10 -2.03 -23.94
N ASN A 222 -15.46 -2.89 -23.15
CA ASN A 222 -16.07 -3.56 -22.00
C ASN A 222 -16.34 -2.62 -20.81
N ILE A 223 -15.67 -1.47 -20.81
CA ILE A 223 -15.88 -0.35 -19.90
C ILE A 223 -15.82 0.95 -20.72
N ASN A 224 -16.54 1.98 -20.27
CA ASN A 224 -16.58 3.30 -20.90
C ASN A 224 -15.52 4.26 -20.33
N GLY A 225 -14.97 3.93 -19.17
CA GLY A 225 -13.98 4.73 -18.48
C GLY A 225 -13.53 4.07 -17.19
N ALA A 226 -12.66 4.77 -16.48
CA ALA A 226 -12.18 4.38 -15.16
C ALA A 226 -11.85 5.64 -14.36
N GLU A 227 -11.30 5.48 -13.16
CA GLU A 227 -10.87 6.58 -12.31
C GLU A 227 -9.47 6.32 -11.76
N ASN A 228 -8.62 7.33 -11.80
CA ASN A 228 -7.27 7.28 -11.23
C ASN A 228 -6.61 8.68 -11.24
N ASN A 229 -5.33 8.72 -10.88
CA ASN A 229 -4.47 9.90 -10.88
C ASN A 229 -3.78 10.11 -12.25
N PRO A 230 -3.29 11.32 -12.57
CA PRO A 230 -2.62 11.63 -13.82
C PRO A 230 -1.39 10.74 -14.13
N PRO A 231 -0.44 10.51 -13.20
CA PRO A 231 0.71 9.65 -13.47
C PRO A 231 0.33 8.23 -13.89
N THR A 232 -0.67 7.62 -13.24
CA THR A 232 -1.15 6.28 -13.61
C THR A 232 -1.79 6.28 -15.00
N PHE A 233 -2.64 7.26 -15.31
CA PHE A 233 -3.29 7.41 -16.62
C PHE A 233 -2.26 7.47 -17.76
N VAL A 234 -1.18 8.21 -17.56
CA VAL A 234 -0.11 8.38 -18.56
C VAL A 234 0.78 7.15 -18.62
N THR A 235 1.32 6.69 -17.50
CA THR A 235 2.31 5.59 -17.48
C THR A 235 1.72 4.24 -17.89
N GLN A 236 0.40 4.04 -17.70
CA GLN A 236 -0.33 2.87 -18.21
C GLN A 236 -0.95 3.09 -19.59
N ARG A 237 -0.66 4.24 -20.23
CA ARG A 237 -1.06 4.59 -21.59
C ARG A 237 -2.57 4.59 -21.85
N HIS A 238 -3.39 4.80 -20.80
CA HIS A 238 -4.84 4.82 -20.93
C HIS A 238 -5.31 5.96 -21.86
N TYR A 239 -4.50 7.01 -22.05
CA TYR A 239 -4.74 8.10 -22.98
C TYR A 239 -4.84 7.66 -24.46
N GLU A 240 -4.35 6.48 -24.81
CA GLU A 240 -4.50 5.97 -26.17
C GLU A 240 -5.95 5.63 -26.51
N VAL A 241 -6.71 5.19 -25.51
CA VAL A 241 -8.11 4.76 -25.64
C VAL A 241 -9.08 5.79 -25.11
N CYS A 242 -8.76 6.46 -23.98
CA CYS A 242 -9.59 7.50 -23.36
C CYS A 242 -9.04 8.88 -23.70
N LYS A 243 -9.88 9.72 -24.34
CA LYS A 243 -9.49 11.07 -24.75
C LYS A 243 -10.03 12.19 -23.85
N HIS A 244 -10.70 11.83 -22.76
CA HIS A 244 -11.26 12.78 -21.79
C HIS A 244 -10.76 12.44 -20.40
N PHE A 245 -10.23 13.44 -19.71
CA PHE A 245 -9.79 13.35 -18.31
C PHE A 245 -10.46 14.46 -17.51
N THR A 246 -11.19 14.10 -16.45
CA THR A 246 -12.04 15.01 -15.68
C THR A 246 -11.52 15.15 -14.26
N PHE A 247 -11.01 16.32 -13.90
CA PHE A 247 -10.50 16.63 -12.56
C PHE A 247 -11.66 16.96 -11.59
N ASP A 248 -12.34 15.94 -11.12
CA ASP A 248 -13.38 16.03 -10.09
C ASP A 248 -12.87 15.77 -8.67
N HIS A 249 -11.64 15.25 -8.54
CA HIS A 249 -10.92 15.03 -7.27
C HIS A 249 -11.73 14.25 -6.23
N HIS A 250 -12.53 13.28 -6.64
CA HIS A 250 -13.50 12.59 -5.76
C HIS A 250 -12.86 11.85 -4.58
N SER A 251 -11.61 11.38 -4.68
CA SER A 251 -10.96 10.72 -3.55
C SER A 251 -9.44 10.88 -3.56
N ARG A 252 -8.80 10.64 -2.39
CA ARG A 252 -7.34 10.59 -2.20
C ARG A 252 -7.00 9.33 -1.42
N ILE A 253 -6.78 8.24 -2.14
CA ILE A 253 -6.50 6.92 -1.56
C ILE A 253 -4.99 6.71 -1.56
N PRO A 254 -4.32 6.60 -0.38
CA PRO A 254 -2.89 6.41 -0.34
C PRO A 254 -2.50 5.03 -0.86
N ASP A 255 -1.30 4.93 -1.42
CA ASP A 255 -0.61 3.66 -1.54
C ASP A 255 0.05 3.31 -0.21
N VAL A 256 0.11 2.03 0.12
CA VAL A 256 0.70 1.51 1.34
C VAL A 256 1.82 0.53 1.01
N LEU A 257 3.02 0.77 1.54
CA LEU A 257 4.07 -0.23 1.55
C LEU A 257 3.87 -1.13 2.76
N GLN A 258 3.84 -2.44 2.56
CA GLN A 258 3.48 -3.43 3.56
C GLN A 258 4.48 -4.58 3.55
N ILE A 259 4.72 -5.18 4.72
CA ILE A 259 5.59 -6.33 4.94
C ILE A 259 4.79 -7.51 5.50
N SER A 260 5.12 -8.72 5.10
CA SER A 260 4.58 -9.94 5.71
C SER A 260 4.88 -9.97 7.20
N SER A 261 3.86 -10.28 8.03
CA SER A 261 4.07 -10.46 9.47
C SER A 261 5.03 -11.63 9.76
N MET A 262 4.99 -12.69 8.95
CA MET A 262 5.90 -13.82 9.08
C MET A 262 7.37 -13.44 8.85
N LEU A 263 7.64 -12.51 7.95
CA LEU A 263 8.97 -11.95 7.77
C LEU A 263 9.33 -11.02 8.92
N TRP A 264 8.43 -10.07 9.24
CA TRP A 264 8.65 -9.07 10.28
C TRP A 264 9.02 -9.68 11.63
N ASP A 265 8.34 -10.74 12.03
CA ASP A 265 8.55 -11.41 13.32
C ASP A 265 9.88 -12.20 13.37
N ARG A 266 10.56 -12.41 12.23
CA ARG A 266 11.91 -12.98 12.13
C ARG A 266 13.02 -11.93 12.07
N LEU A 267 12.67 -10.66 11.88
CA LEU A 267 13.64 -9.57 11.88
C LEU A 267 14.03 -9.23 13.32
N GLY A 268 15.31 -9.11 13.58
CA GLY A 268 15.81 -8.52 14.82
C GLY A 268 15.49 -7.03 14.91
N GLU A 269 15.56 -6.45 16.11
CA GLU A 269 15.24 -5.03 16.36
C GLU A 269 16.00 -4.08 15.42
N GLN A 270 17.27 -4.36 15.18
CA GLN A 270 18.10 -3.56 14.29
C GLN A 270 17.63 -3.65 12.83
N GLU A 271 17.27 -4.83 12.35
CA GLU A 271 16.76 -5.04 10.99
C GLU A 271 15.39 -4.36 10.81
N GLN A 272 14.50 -4.47 11.80
CA GLN A 272 13.22 -3.74 11.83
C GLN A 272 13.45 -2.22 11.78
N SER A 273 14.43 -1.70 12.51
CA SER A 273 14.80 -0.28 12.47
C SER A 273 15.28 0.16 11.10
N TRP A 274 16.08 -0.65 10.40
CA TRP A 274 16.53 -0.38 9.03
C TRP A 274 15.36 -0.34 8.06
N VAL A 275 14.46 -1.32 8.12
CA VAL A 275 13.26 -1.38 7.27
C VAL A 275 12.38 -0.15 7.47
N LEU A 276 12.08 0.24 8.71
CA LEU A 276 11.28 1.43 9.01
C LEU A 276 11.96 2.72 8.56
N THR A 277 13.27 2.82 8.71
CA THR A 277 14.04 3.99 8.28
C THR A 277 14.03 4.10 6.76
N ALA A 278 14.31 3.01 6.05
CA ALA A 278 14.25 2.96 4.59
C ALA A 278 12.84 3.32 4.07
N ALA A 279 11.79 2.81 4.71
CA ALA A 279 10.40 3.11 4.35
C ALA A 279 10.07 4.60 4.51
N ARG A 280 10.43 5.23 5.63
CA ARG A 280 10.21 6.66 5.85
C ARG A 280 10.97 7.54 4.85
N GLU A 281 12.23 7.22 4.58
CA GLU A 281 13.04 7.98 3.62
C GLU A 281 12.51 7.81 2.19
N SER A 282 12.11 6.61 1.79
CA SER A 282 11.52 6.35 0.48
C SER A 282 10.18 7.07 0.28
N SER A 283 9.34 7.14 1.33
CA SER A 283 8.09 7.88 1.29
C SER A 283 8.32 9.37 1.05
N ARG A 284 9.28 9.98 1.76
CA ARG A 284 9.63 11.40 1.55
C ARG A 284 10.14 11.66 0.14
N TYR A 285 11.02 10.80 -0.37
CA TYR A 285 11.55 10.88 -1.73
C TYR A 285 10.43 10.76 -2.77
N GLN A 286 9.55 9.77 -2.65
CA GLN A 286 8.43 9.55 -3.57
C GLN A 286 7.47 10.75 -3.58
N ARG A 287 7.19 11.36 -2.43
CA ARG A 287 6.36 12.57 -2.31
C ARG A 287 6.93 13.78 -3.05
N GLN A 288 8.25 13.95 -3.01
CA GLN A 288 8.92 15.03 -3.75
C GLN A 288 8.78 14.83 -5.26
N LEU A 289 8.92 13.59 -5.73
CA LEU A 289 8.73 13.25 -7.13
C LEU A 289 7.29 13.41 -7.60
N TRP A 290 6.32 13.12 -6.73
CA TRP A 290 4.91 13.00 -7.10
C TRP A 290 4.36 14.27 -7.74
N GLN A 291 4.65 15.44 -7.19
CA GLN A 291 4.14 16.69 -7.73
C GLN A 291 4.70 16.96 -9.15
N GLN A 292 6.00 16.81 -9.31
CA GLN A 292 6.66 17.01 -10.61
C GLN A 292 6.11 16.06 -11.68
N GLU A 293 5.92 14.78 -11.33
CA GLU A 293 5.39 13.78 -12.25
C GLU A 293 3.89 13.98 -12.55
N SER A 294 3.12 14.50 -11.59
CA SER A 294 1.72 14.86 -11.82
C SER A 294 1.60 16.01 -12.82
N ASP A 295 2.42 17.06 -12.67
CA ASP A 295 2.41 18.21 -13.58
C ASP A 295 2.91 17.80 -14.98
N ALA A 296 3.97 16.99 -15.04
CA ALA A 296 4.47 16.42 -16.29
C ALA A 296 3.43 15.54 -17.00
N SER A 297 2.68 14.75 -16.23
CA SER A 297 1.59 13.91 -16.77
C SER A 297 0.48 14.73 -17.40
N VAL A 298 0.09 15.86 -16.79
CA VAL A 298 -0.93 16.76 -17.37
C VAL A 298 -0.44 17.33 -18.71
N ALA A 299 0.81 17.76 -18.79
CA ALA A 299 1.38 18.23 -20.05
C ALA A 299 1.45 17.12 -21.11
N GLU A 300 1.77 15.89 -20.70
CA GLU A 300 1.83 14.74 -21.61
C GLU A 300 0.44 14.34 -22.15
N MET A 301 -0.59 14.38 -21.31
CA MET A 301 -1.99 14.18 -21.74
C MET A 301 -2.36 15.14 -22.88
N GLN A 302 -2.03 16.43 -22.73
CA GLN A 302 -2.32 17.46 -23.74
C GLN A 302 -1.60 17.18 -25.07
N LYS A 303 -0.34 16.77 -25.03
CA LYS A 303 0.42 16.38 -26.24
C LYS A 303 -0.21 15.21 -26.99
N HIS A 304 -0.87 14.28 -26.25
CA HIS A 304 -1.56 13.14 -26.82
C HIS A 304 -3.04 13.41 -27.17
N GLY A 305 -3.46 14.67 -27.19
CA GLY A 305 -4.79 15.10 -27.61
C GLY A 305 -5.89 14.74 -26.60
N VAL A 306 -5.55 14.60 -25.32
CA VAL A 306 -6.52 14.41 -24.25
C VAL A 306 -7.18 15.74 -23.92
N THR A 307 -8.50 15.80 -23.95
CA THR A 307 -9.29 16.94 -23.47
C THR A 307 -9.38 16.85 -21.95
N ILE A 308 -8.95 17.92 -21.28
CA ILE A 308 -8.99 18.05 -19.83
C ILE A 308 -10.20 18.85 -19.42
N HIS A 309 -11.08 18.25 -18.62
CA HIS A 309 -12.25 18.89 -18.03
C HIS A 309 -11.97 19.26 -16.57
N ARG A 310 -12.44 20.41 -16.14
CA ARG A 310 -12.31 20.91 -14.75
C ARG A 310 -13.69 21.40 -14.27
N PRO A 311 -14.61 20.47 -14.01
CA PRO A 311 -15.92 20.82 -13.50
C PRO A 311 -15.83 21.37 -12.07
N ASP A 312 -16.94 21.91 -11.57
CA ASP A 312 -17.06 22.22 -10.15
C ASP A 312 -17.09 20.91 -9.32
N PRO A 313 -16.07 20.65 -8.47
CA PRO A 313 -16.05 19.44 -7.64
C PRO A 313 -17.25 19.36 -6.68
N GLN A 314 -17.83 20.49 -6.28
CA GLN A 314 -19.00 20.52 -5.38
C GLN A 314 -20.22 19.84 -6.02
N ALA A 315 -20.38 19.92 -7.34
CA ALA A 315 -21.46 19.23 -8.04
C ALA A 315 -21.36 17.71 -7.91
N PHE A 316 -20.13 17.17 -7.99
CA PHE A 316 -19.85 15.73 -7.81
C PHE A 316 -19.96 15.34 -6.33
N GLU A 317 -19.45 16.17 -5.41
CA GLU A 317 -19.56 15.94 -3.97
C GLU A 317 -21.02 15.91 -3.51
N ALA A 318 -21.88 16.79 -4.03
CA ALA A 318 -23.31 16.80 -3.71
C ALA A 318 -24.00 15.46 -4.02
N VAL A 319 -23.56 14.76 -5.07
CA VAL A 319 -24.11 13.45 -5.48
C VAL A 319 -23.49 12.30 -4.70
N ALA A 320 -22.18 12.28 -4.57
CA ALA A 320 -21.43 11.11 -4.12
C ALA A 320 -20.72 11.28 -2.77
N GLY A 321 -20.73 12.47 -2.17
CA GLY A 321 -19.98 12.78 -0.94
C GLY A 321 -20.36 11.96 0.29
N ARG A 322 -21.51 11.27 0.25
CA ARG A 322 -21.97 10.34 1.31
C ARG A 322 -21.83 8.87 0.93
N ALA A 323 -21.20 8.56 -0.20
CA ALA A 323 -20.96 7.17 -0.58
C ALA A 323 -20.08 6.48 0.46
N GLY A 324 -20.38 5.22 0.72
CA GLY A 324 -19.67 4.39 1.70
C GLY A 324 -20.05 4.62 3.17
N GLU A 325 -20.79 5.68 3.53
CA GLU A 325 -21.14 5.96 4.93
C GLU A 325 -21.87 4.81 5.63
N ALA A 326 -22.76 4.12 4.92
CA ALA A 326 -23.48 2.96 5.45
C ALA A 326 -22.59 1.72 5.68
N LEU A 327 -21.39 1.71 5.12
CA LEU A 327 -20.42 0.61 5.23
C LEU A 327 -19.45 0.78 6.41
N LEU A 328 -19.53 1.90 7.13
CA LEU A 328 -18.62 2.25 8.23
C LEU A 328 -19.17 1.76 9.55
N ASP A 329 -18.31 1.15 10.36
CA ASP A 329 -18.54 0.96 11.77
C ASP A 329 -18.29 2.23 12.58
N ASP A 330 -18.55 2.20 13.86
CA ASP A 330 -18.46 3.39 14.72
C ASP A 330 -16.99 3.85 14.93
N GLU A 331 -16.02 2.93 14.91
CA GLU A 331 -14.58 3.28 14.95
C GLU A 331 -14.20 4.13 13.72
N VAL A 332 -14.60 3.67 12.53
CA VAL A 332 -14.27 4.35 11.27
C VAL A 332 -15.02 5.67 11.13
N LYS A 333 -16.29 5.75 11.59
CA LYS A 333 -17.04 7.02 11.66
C LYS A 333 -16.35 8.04 12.55
N ALA A 334 -15.91 7.63 13.74
CA ALA A 334 -15.17 8.51 14.66
C ALA A 334 -13.84 9.00 14.05
N LEU A 335 -13.11 8.13 13.33
CA LEU A 335 -11.89 8.53 12.63
C LEU A 335 -12.19 9.53 11.50
N ARG A 336 -13.22 9.30 10.68
CA ARG A 336 -13.68 10.23 9.65
C ARG A 336 -13.97 11.61 10.24
N ASP A 337 -14.71 11.67 11.33
CA ASP A 337 -15.14 12.94 11.95
C ASP A 337 -13.92 13.69 12.54
N ARG A 338 -12.98 12.96 13.14
CA ARG A 338 -11.70 13.53 13.58
C ARG A 338 -10.88 14.10 12.42
N ILE A 339 -10.82 13.41 11.28
CA ILE A 339 -10.14 13.90 10.07
C ILE A 339 -10.81 15.19 9.59
N LYS A 340 -12.14 15.17 9.42
CA LYS A 340 -12.88 16.34 8.93
C LYS A 340 -12.77 17.56 9.86
N SER A 341 -12.59 17.33 11.17
CA SER A 341 -12.45 18.40 12.18
C SER A 341 -11.03 18.96 12.33
N LEU A 342 -10.01 18.38 11.68
CA LEU A 342 -8.65 18.89 11.77
C LEU A 342 -8.58 20.34 11.23
N PRO A 343 -7.91 21.26 11.98
CA PRO A 343 -7.78 22.64 11.52
C PRO A 343 -6.94 22.73 10.23
N ARG A 344 -7.11 23.83 9.49
CA ARG A 344 -6.16 24.19 8.44
C ARG A 344 -4.83 24.61 9.11
N THR A 345 -3.74 24.01 8.69
CA THR A 345 -2.38 24.37 9.14
C THR A 345 -1.89 25.57 8.38
#